data_6d6339bfc49d04fcfa384c7cf55ea77f
#
_entry.id   6d6339bfc49d04fcfa384c7cf55ea77f
#
_cell.length_a   1.000
_cell.length_b   1.000
_cell.length_c   1.000
_cell.angle_alpha   90.00
_cell.angle_beta   90.00
_cell.angle_gamma   90.00
#
_symmetry.space_group_name_H-M   'P 1'
#
loop_
_entity.id
_entity.type
_entity.pdbx_description
1 polymer ?
#
loop_
_entity_poly.entity_id
_entity_poly.type
_entity_poly.pdbx_seq_one_letter_code
_entity_poly.pdbx_strand_id
1 'polypeptide(L)'
;MMSALGHIRQLDYTVIYARDLPAMRHFYEKVMEFPVINVLSERWIEFGIGSTRLALTVHGRFKDEPPAIGALSLQLAFRVPPAEVAKCADLLASRGVEMILPVTDQPFGHRTVFFRDPDGNVLEIYAEI
;
A
#
# COMPACT_ATOMS: atom_id res chain seq x y z
N MET A 1 1.62 5.98 -35.86
CA MET A 1 2.16 7.16 -35.13
C MET A 1 1.61 7.16 -33.70
N MET A 2 2.48 7.39 -32.74
CA MET A 2 2.12 7.39 -31.33
C MET A 2 1.67 8.80 -30.94
N SER A 3 0.52 8.92 -30.25
CA SER A 3 0.09 10.18 -29.65
C SER A 3 0.96 10.50 -28.45
N ALA A 4 0.86 11.74 -27.91
CA ALA A 4 1.57 12.11 -26.70
C ALA A 4 1.30 11.15 -25.54
N LEU A 5 0.06 10.66 -25.40
CA LEU A 5 -0.31 9.69 -24.36
C LEU A 5 0.44 8.37 -24.49
N GLY A 6 0.84 8.00 -25.72
CA GLY A 6 1.63 6.79 -25.96
C GLY A 6 3.04 6.85 -25.38
N HIS A 7 3.48 8.02 -24.89
CA HIS A 7 4.76 8.15 -24.20
C HIS A 7 4.68 7.80 -22.70
N ILE A 8 3.49 7.54 -22.17
CA ILE A 8 3.35 7.08 -20.79
C ILE A 8 3.95 5.68 -20.69
N ARG A 9 4.93 5.53 -19.79
CA ARG A 9 5.70 4.30 -19.70
C ARG A 9 5.37 3.44 -18.51
N GLN A 10 4.91 4.05 -17.42
CA GLN A 10 4.70 3.31 -16.19
C GLN A 10 3.80 4.10 -15.24
N LEU A 11 3.27 3.39 -14.27
CA LEU A 11 2.70 4.00 -13.09
C LEU A 11 3.86 4.28 -12.13
N ASP A 12 4.27 5.56 -12.00
CA ASP A 12 5.50 5.93 -11.30
C ASP A 12 5.34 5.91 -9.78
N TYR A 13 4.33 6.59 -9.27
CA TYR A 13 4.02 6.55 -7.85
C TYR A 13 2.52 6.61 -7.60
N THR A 14 2.13 6.09 -6.45
CA THR A 14 0.75 6.09 -5.97
C THR A 14 0.65 7.05 -4.79
N VAL A 15 -0.36 7.89 -4.76
CA VAL A 15 -0.58 8.82 -3.64
C VAL A 15 -1.79 8.37 -2.84
N ILE A 16 -1.61 8.20 -1.55
CA ILE A 16 -2.70 7.94 -0.60
C ILE A 16 -2.96 9.20 0.20
N TYR A 17 -4.23 9.63 0.20
CA TYR A 17 -4.67 10.76 1.01
C TYR A 17 -5.07 10.23 2.39
N ALA A 18 -4.22 10.49 3.37
CA ALA A 18 -4.38 9.94 4.72
C ALA A 18 -5.34 10.78 5.56
N ARG A 19 -6.15 10.12 6.36
CA ARG A 19 -6.97 10.77 7.40
C ARG A 19 -6.11 11.11 8.61
N ASP A 20 -5.25 10.17 8.99
CA ASP A 20 -4.30 10.32 10.09
C ASP A 20 -2.90 10.06 9.52
N LEU A 21 -2.26 11.14 9.07
CA LEU A 21 -0.95 11.03 8.42
C LEU A 21 0.12 10.45 9.34
N PRO A 22 0.24 10.85 10.62
CA PRO A 22 1.22 10.24 11.52
C PRO A 22 1.02 8.73 11.69
N ALA A 23 -0.22 8.26 11.83
CA ALA A 23 -0.50 6.83 11.96
C ALA A 23 -0.17 6.08 10.66
N MET A 24 -0.51 6.65 9.51
CA MET A 24 -0.21 6.06 8.22
C MET A 24 1.29 6.02 7.95
N ARG A 25 2.01 7.08 8.31
CA ARG A 25 3.47 7.10 8.19
C ARG A 25 4.11 6.02 9.06
N HIS A 26 3.68 5.91 10.32
CA HIS A 26 4.18 4.87 11.22
C HIS A 26 3.95 3.47 10.64
N PHE A 27 2.76 3.23 10.09
CA PHE A 27 2.42 1.94 9.51
C PHE A 27 3.35 1.59 8.34
N TYR A 28 3.49 2.47 7.37
CA TYR A 28 4.30 2.15 6.19
C TYR A 28 5.80 2.16 6.47
N GLU A 29 6.26 3.03 7.37
CA GLU A 29 7.67 3.11 7.72
C GLU A 29 8.12 2.00 8.67
N LYS A 30 7.35 1.74 9.74
CA LYS A 30 7.76 0.85 10.82
C LYS A 30 7.14 -0.53 10.73
N VAL A 31 5.86 -0.63 10.42
CA VAL A 31 5.17 -1.93 10.35
C VAL A 31 5.51 -2.64 9.04
N MET A 32 5.42 -1.94 7.91
CA MET A 32 5.75 -2.49 6.60
C MET A 32 7.24 -2.42 6.28
N GLU A 33 8.01 -1.65 7.02
CA GLU A 33 9.46 -1.49 6.84
C GLU A 33 9.85 -0.89 5.48
N PHE A 34 8.98 -0.06 4.90
CA PHE A 34 9.33 0.63 3.66
C PHE A 34 10.29 1.78 3.93
N PRO A 35 11.38 1.91 3.15
CA PRO A 35 12.31 3.01 3.34
C PRO A 35 11.69 4.35 2.95
N VAL A 36 11.84 5.35 3.80
CA VAL A 36 11.49 6.73 3.47
C VAL A 36 12.58 7.26 2.54
N ILE A 37 12.21 7.71 1.35
CA ILE A 37 13.16 8.21 0.35
C ILE A 37 13.06 9.72 0.15
N ASN A 38 11.95 10.34 0.53
CA ASN A 38 11.79 11.78 0.37
C ASN A 38 10.75 12.31 1.36
N VAL A 39 11.04 13.43 1.98
CA VAL A 39 10.11 14.17 2.83
C VAL A 39 10.12 15.62 2.36
N LEU A 40 9.13 16.00 1.56
CA LEU A 40 9.04 17.38 1.05
C LEU A 40 8.53 18.33 2.12
N SER A 41 7.67 17.87 3.02
CA SER A 41 7.11 18.65 4.10
C SER A 41 6.48 17.71 5.13
N GLU A 42 5.89 18.26 6.18
CA GLU A 42 5.11 17.47 7.14
C GLU A 42 3.89 16.80 6.51
N ARG A 43 3.50 17.22 5.30
CA ARG A 43 2.30 16.75 4.59
C ARG A 43 2.60 15.91 3.36
N TRP A 44 3.87 15.58 3.13
CA TRP A 44 4.22 14.78 1.96
C TRP A 44 5.43 13.92 2.26
N ILE A 45 5.22 12.61 2.27
CA ILE A 45 6.25 11.62 2.57
C ILE A 45 6.22 10.56 1.48
N GLU A 46 7.38 10.18 0.96
CA GLU A 46 7.52 9.17 -0.08
C GLU A 46 8.32 7.98 0.42
N PHE A 47 7.82 6.79 0.10
CA PHE A 47 8.48 5.52 0.38
C PHE A 47 8.92 4.88 -0.92
N GLY A 48 10.08 4.22 -0.91
CA GLY A 48 10.54 3.43 -2.03
C GLY A 48 10.04 1.99 -1.91
N ILE A 49 9.46 1.48 -3.00
CA ILE A 49 8.98 0.10 -3.09
C ILE A 49 9.47 -0.46 -4.41
N GLY A 50 10.58 -1.20 -4.39
CA GLY A 50 11.20 -1.68 -5.63
C GLY A 50 11.49 -0.51 -6.56
N SER A 51 10.96 -0.54 -7.78
CA SER A 51 11.13 0.51 -8.79
C SER A 51 10.07 1.60 -8.73
N THR A 52 9.11 1.52 -7.80
CA THR A 52 8.02 2.46 -7.68
C THR A 52 8.07 3.21 -6.35
N ARG A 53 7.12 4.12 -6.14
CA ARG A 53 7.01 4.90 -4.91
C ARG A 53 5.59 4.92 -4.41
N LEU A 54 5.46 4.97 -3.09
CA LEU A 54 4.20 5.24 -2.42
C LEU A 54 4.34 6.55 -1.67
N ALA A 55 3.46 7.52 -1.96
CA ALA A 55 3.45 8.80 -1.28
C ALA A 55 2.23 8.90 -0.36
N LEU A 56 2.42 9.53 0.80
CA LEU A 56 1.34 9.86 1.71
C LEU A 56 1.20 11.37 1.80
N THR A 57 -0.03 11.84 1.75
CA THR A 57 -0.36 13.25 1.96
C THR A 57 -1.69 13.37 2.71
N VAL A 58 -2.19 14.58 2.85
CA VAL A 58 -3.46 14.85 3.53
C VAL A 58 -4.51 15.33 2.56
N HIS A 59 -5.79 15.19 2.94
CA HIS A 59 -6.90 15.74 2.16
C HIS A 59 -6.90 17.26 2.16
N GLY A 60 -7.60 17.86 1.19
CA GLY A 60 -7.85 19.28 1.12
C GLY A 60 -7.19 20.02 -0.04
N ARG A 61 -6.17 19.43 -0.66
CA ARG A 61 -5.46 20.09 -1.77
C ARG A 61 -6.36 20.38 -2.97
N PHE A 62 -7.25 19.46 -3.29
CA PHE A 62 -8.16 19.58 -4.43
C PHE A 62 -9.58 19.94 -4.01
N LYS A 63 -9.80 20.27 -2.73
CA LYS A 63 -11.10 20.62 -2.14
C LYS A 63 -12.14 19.52 -2.23
N ASP A 64 -11.68 18.25 -2.34
CA ASP A 64 -12.54 17.09 -2.35
C ASP A 64 -12.81 16.60 -0.94
N GLU A 65 -13.98 15.97 -0.76
CA GLU A 65 -14.33 15.33 0.50
C GLU A 65 -13.60 13.99 0.62
N PRO A 66 -13.13 13.60 1.82
CA PRO A 66 -12.62 12.27 2.02
C PRO A 66 -13.72 11.23 1.77
N PRO A 67 -13.37 10.02 1.30
CA PRO A 67 -14.35 8.94 1.20
C PRO A 67 -14.97 8.64 2.57
N ALA A 68 -16.19 8.13 2.57
CA ALA A 68 -16.84 7.71 3.80
C ALA A 68 -15.99 6.66 4.52
N ILE A 69 -15.99 6.69 5.87
CA ILE A 69 -15.27 5.71 6.67
C ILE A 69 -15.80 4.31 6.34
N GLY A 70 -14.90 3.38 6.05
CA GLY A 70 -15.25 2.02 5.65
C GLY A 70 -15.49 1.83 4.15
N ALA A 71 -15.50 2.91 3.35
CA ALA A 71 -15.59 2.79 1.89
C ALA A 71 -14.28 2.22 1.35
N LEU A 72 -14.38 1.18 0.52
CA LEU A 72 -13.23 0.61 -0.16
C LEU A 72 -12.94 1.44 -1.41
N SER A 73 -11.85 2.19 -1.38
CA SER A 73 -11.45 3.06 -2.49
C SER A 73 -10.08 2.72 -3.07
N LEU A 74 -9.28 1.95 -2.35
CA LEU A 74 -7.92 1.62 -2.74
C LEU A 74 -7.53 0.24 -2.26
N GLN A 75 -6.89 -0.51 -3.15
CA GLN A 75 -6.22 -1.76 -2.80
C GLN A 75 -4.84 -1.76 -3.42
N LEU A 76 -3.83 -2.09 -2.62
CA LEU A 76 -2.46 -2.24 -3.08
C LEU A 76 -2.04 -3.69 -2.91
N ALA A 77 -1.29 -4.21 -3.88
CA ALA A 77 -0.75 -5.57 -3.83
C ALA A 77 0.77 -5.51 -3.90
N PHE A 78 1.43 -6.20 -2.98
CA PHE A 78 2.88 -6.27 -2.89
C PHE A 78 3.34 -7.69 -3.15
N ARG A 79 4.29 -7.86 -4.06
CA ARG A 79 4.77 -9.19 -4.44
C ARG A 79 5.99 -9.59 -3.61
N VAL A 80 6.00 -10.84 -3.18
CA VAL A 80 7.12 -11.49 -2.51
C VAL A 80 7.33 -12.88 -3.11
N PRO A 81 8.47 -13.55 -2.85
CA PRO A 81 8.60 -14.96 -3.19
C PRO A 81 7.60 -15.82 -2.41
N PRO A 82 7.18 -16.99 -2.95
CA PRO A 82 6.14 -17.81 -2.33
C PRO A 82 6.40 -18.17 -0.86
N ALA A 83 7.65 -18.47 -0.50
CA ALA A 83 8.00 -18.85 0.87
C ALA A 83 7.87 -17.69 1.87
N GLU A 84 7.76 -16.45 1.40
CA GLU A 84 7.72 -15.28 2.26
C GLU A 84 6.30 -14.86 2.64
N VAL A 85 5.27 -15.33 1.95
CA VAL A 85 3.89 -14.90 2.22
C VAL A 85 3.47 -15.20 3.65
N ALA A 86 3.65 -16.45 4.09
CA ALA A 86 3.30 -16.85 5.46
C ALA A 86 4.14 -16.11 6.51
N LYS A 87 5.42 -15.90 6.22
CA LYS A 87 6.31 -15.14 7.13
C LYS A 87 5.85 -13.70 7.27
N CYS A 88 5.45 -13.07 6.17
CA CYS A 88 4.90 -11.72 6.20
C CYS A 88 3.60 -11.68 7.02
N ALA A 89 2.71 -12.65 6.82
CA ALA A 89 1.46 -12.73 7.56
C ALA A 89 1.69 -12.83 9.07
N ASP A 90 2.60 -13.73 9.49
CA ASP A 90 2.93 -13.89 10.90
C ASP A 90 3.52 -12.62 11.50
N LEU A 91 4.41 -11.96 10.77
CA LEU A 91 5.05 -10.73 11.22
C LEU A 91 4.03 -9.60 11.38
N LEU A 92 3.16 -9.42 10.39
CA LEU A 92 2.12 -8.40 10.44
C LEU A 92 1.14 -8.64 11.60
N ALA A 93 0.71 -9.89 11.79
CA ALA A 93 -0.16 -10.24 12.91
C ALA A 93 0.51 -9.94 14.26
N SER A 94 1.80 -10.25 14.39
CA SER A 94 2.57 -9.96 15.61
C SER A 94 2.70 -8.46 15.89
N ARG A 95 2.56 -7.62 14.87
CA ARG A 95 2.63 -6.16 14.97
C ARG A 95 1.25 -5.51 15.12
N GLY A 96 0.21 -6.30 15.35
CA GLY A 96 -1.14 -5.80 15.61
C GLY A 96 -1.89 -5.32 14.39
N VAL A 97 -1.49 -5.74 13.20
CA VAL A 97 -2.19 -5.37 11.96
C VAL A 97 -3.54 -6.08 11.88
N GLU A 98 -4.56 -5.37 11.40
CA GLU A 98 -5.88 -5.97 11.16
C GLU A 98 -5.81 -6.90 9.96
N MET A 99 -5.79 -8.20 10.22
CA MET A 99 -5.79 -9.23 9.17
C MET A 99 -7.23 -9.53 8.76
N ILE A 100 -7.52 -9.55 7.45
CA ILE A 100 -8.89 -9.75 6.95
C ILE A 100 -9.09 -11.09 6.25
N LEU A 101 -8.10 -11.59 5.54
CA LEU A 101 -8.14 -12.94 4.96
C LEU A 101 -6.81 -13.63 5.22
N PRO A 102 -6.83 -14.93 5.61
CA PRO A 102 -5.59 -15.65 5.91
C PRO A 102 -4.81 -16.01 4.66
N VAL A 103 -3.60 -16.52 4.85
CA VAL A 103 -2.80 -17.06 3.76
C VAL A 103 -3.60 -18.14 3.04
N THR A 104 -3.79 -17.97 1.75
CA THR A 104 -4.63 -18.83 0.92
C THR A 104 -3.97 -19.05 -0.44
N ASP A 105 -3.92 -20.29 -0.88
CA ASP A 105 -3.53 -20.62 -2.26
C ASP A 105 -4.78 -20.54 -3.13
N GLN A 106 -4.82 -19.55 -3.99
CA GLN A 106 -5.98 -19.29 -4.85
C GLN A 106 -5.97 -20.21 -6.07
N PRO A 107 -7.16 -20.57 -6.60
CA PRO A 107 -7.23 -21.46 -7.76
C PRO A 107 -6.55 -20.89 -9.02
N PHE A 108 -6.37 -19.57 -9.08
CA PHE A 108 -5.76 -18.91 -10.24
C PHE A 108 -4.23 -18.79 -10.12
N GLY A 109 -3.60 -19.43 -9.14
CA GLY A 109 -2.14 -19.51 -9.06
C GLY A 109 -1.47 -18.44 -8.21
N HIS A 110 -2.19 -17.80 -7.30
CA HIS A 110 -1.63 -16.87 -6.33
C HIS A 110 -1.74 -17.41 -4.91
N ARG A 111 -0.71 -17.19 -4.12
CA ARG A 111 -0.75 -17.32 -2.67
C ARG A 111 -0.91 -15.93 -2.10
N THR A 112 -1.96 -15.69 -1.32
CA THR A 112 -2.37 -14.35 -0.90
C THR A 112 -2.60 -14.25 0.60
N VAL A 113 -2.38 -13.04 1.13
CA VAL A 113 -2.86 -12.63 2.45
C VAL A 113 -3.34 -11.20 2.35
N PHE A 114 -4.45 -10.87 3.01
CA PHE A 114 -5.07 -9.54 2.97
C PHE A 114 -5.14 -8.95 4.37
N PHE A 115 -4.89 -7.64 4.45
CA PHE A 115 -4.90 -6.89 5.71
C PHE A 115 -5.25 -5.43 5.44
N ARG A 116 -5.34 -4.62 6.50
CA ARG A 116 -5.68 -3.20 6.37
C ARG A 116 -4.60 -2.31 6.93
N ASP A 117 -4.45 -1.13 6.34
CA ASP A 117 -3.69 -0.05 6.94
C ASP A 117 -4.57 0.71 7.95
N PRO A 118 -4.02 1.69 8.71
CA PRO A 118 -4.80 2.42 9.71
C PRO A 118 -6.00 3.19 9.17
N ASP A 119 -5.99 3.58 7.90
CA ASP A 119 -7.12 4.25 7.25
C ASP A 119 -8.17 3.27 6.72
N GLY A 120 -7.91 1.96 6.82
CA GLY A 120 -8.82 0.92 6.36
C GLY A 120 -8.64 0.51 4.91
N ASN A 121 -7.60 0.98 4.22
CA ASN A 121 -7.30 0.52 2.87
C ASN A 121 -6.94 -0.96 2.89
N VAL A 122 -7.38 -1.69 1.87
CA VAL A 122 -7.07 -3.11 1.73
C VAL A 122 -5.71 -3.28 1.10
N LEU A 123 -4.85 -4.04 1.76
CA LEU A 123 -3.53 -4.38 1.28
C LEU A 123 -3.42 -5.89 1.09
N GLU A 124 -2.65 -6.27 0.09
CA GLU A 124 -2.40 -7.67 -0.24
C GLU A 124 -0.91 -7.91 -0.33
N ILE A 125 -0.44 -8.99 0.27
CA ILE A 125 0.87 -9.57 -0.06
C ILE A 125 0.60 -10.87 -0.81
N TYR A 126 1.25 -11.04 -1.95
CA TYR A 126 1.02 -12.21 -2.79
C TYR A 126 2.30 -12.72 -3.42
N ALA A 127 2.22 -13.96 -3.86
CA ALA A 127 3.23 -14.60 -4.70
C ALA A 127 2.53 -15.40 -5.79
N GLU A 128 3.18 -15.54 -6.92
CA GLU A 128 2.76 -16.50 -7.94
C GLU A 128 3.26 -17.89 -7.54
N ILE A 129 2.40 -18.88 -7.65
CA ILE A 129 2.71 -20.28 -7.31
C ILE A 129 2.38 -21.24 -8.45
#